data_1230cf86bff69856dbf95418be0e04ff
#
_entry.id   1230cf86bff69856dbf95418be0e04ff
#
_cell.length_a   1.000
_cell.length_b   1.000
_cell.length_c   1.000
_cell.angle_alpha   90.00
_cell.angle_beta   90.00
_cell.angle_gamma   90.00
#
_symmetry.space_group_name_H-M   'P 1'
#
loop_
_entity.id
_entity.type
_entity.pdbx_description
1 polymer ?
#
loop_
_entity_poly.entity_id
_entity_poly.type
_entity_poly.pdbx_seq_one_letter_code
_entity_poly.pdbx_strand_id
1 'polypeptide(L)'
;NMIVTRDSLSSSMGSTVASLIQYYTETEGEEAAWNYIAGLSANTKNYYNSGSMMYQAVGKDEAAISMAVINDVFKNRDDNQMPIEMVIPASGAVVITDCVAAIKNAPHPNAAAAFMEFIGSEDGQLLTATQFNRMPVITSILADCPAWMQTEFSVLDVDWSVISENKTTWLQTWETDYIDASKTVAKE
;
A
#
# COMPACT_ATOMS: atom_id res chain seq x y z
N ASN A 1 -14.76 -16.49 -0.81
CA ASN A 1 -13.48 -16.05 -1.39
C ASN A 1 -13.75 -14.84 -2.29
N MET A 2 -13.74 -13.65 -1.70
CA MET A 2 -14.10 -12.38 -2.39
C MET A 2 -12.90 -11.45 -2.54
N ILE A 3 -11.76 -11.78 -1.93
CA ILE A 3 -10.58 -10.94 -1.86
C ILE A 3 -9.51 -11.49 -2.81
N VAL A 4 -8.84 -10.60 -3.51
CA VAL A 4 -7.56 -10.87 -4.16
C VAL A 4 -6.54 -9.87 -3.65
N THR A 5 -5.29 -10.29 -3.54
CA THR A 5 -4.24 -9.42 -3.01
C THR A 5 -2.89 -9.72 -3.63
N ARG A 6 -1.89 -8.89 -3.32
CA ARG A 6 -0.50 -9.19 -3.65
C ARG A 6 0.03 -10.28 -2.72
N ASP A 7 1.04 -10.99 -3.18
CA ASP A 7 1.80 -11.97 -2.39
C ASP A 7 2.76 -11.30 -1.38
N SER A 8 3.45 -12.13 -0.59
CA SER A 8 4.42 -11.69 0.42
C SER A 8 5.65 -10.95 -0.16
N LEU A 9 5.92 -11.10 -1.45
CA LEU A 9 7.03 -10.41 -2.14
C LEU A 9 6.72 -8.93 -2.40
N SER A 10 5.47 -8.51 -2.30
CA SER A 10 5.08 -7.11 -2.44
C SER A 10 5.42 -6.31 -1.19
N SER A 11 6.31 -5.33 -1.31
CA SER A 11 6.72 -4.48 -0.18
C SER A 11 5.56 -3.68 0.43
N SER A 12 4.66 -3.15 -0.40
CA SER A 12 3.47 -2.43 0.06
C SER A 12 2.49 -3.37 0.77
N MET A 13 2.24 -4.56 0.21
CA MET A 13 1.38 -5.55 0.87
C MET A 13 1.97 -6.03 2.19
N GLY A 14 3.27 -6.32 2.23
CA GLY A 14 3.96 -6.68 3.46
C GLY A 14 3.88 -5.58 4.52
N SER A 15 4.01 -4.30 4.14
CA SER A 15 3.81 -3.20 5.08
C SER A 15 2.36 -3.11 5.57
N THR A 16 1.38 -3.31 4.69
CA THR A 16 -0.04 -3.32 5.05
C THR A 16 -0.35 -4.44 6.04
N VAL A 17 0.10 -5.67 5.77
CA VAL A 17 -0.11 -6.82 6.67
C VAL A 17 0.56 -6.59 8.03
N ALA A 18 1.81 -6.11 8.04
CA ALA A 18 2.51 -5.81 9.30
C ALA A 18 1.80 -4.71 10.10
N SER A 19 1.26 -3.67 9.43
CA SER A 19 0.47 -2.62 10.09
C SER A 19 -0.82 -3.16 10.69
N LEU A 20 -1.52 -4.05 10.00
CA LEU A 20 -2.72 -4.70 10.53
C LEU A 20 -2.41 -5.58 11.73
N ILE A 21 -1.32 -6.36 11.68
CA ILE A 21 -0.89 -7.18 12.82
C ILE A 21 -0.57 -6.29 14.02
N GLN A 22 0.21 -5.23 13.83
CA GLN A 22 0.56 -4.32 14.92
C GLN A 22 -0.67 -3.64 15.51
N TYR A 23 -1.56 -3.09 14.66
CA TYR A 23 -2.78 -2.42 15.11
C TYR A 23 -3.69 -3.34 15.94
N TYR A 24 -3.99 -4.53 15.45
CA TYR A 24 -4.84 -5.47 16.18
C TYR A 24 -4.16 -6.04 17.43
N THR A 25 -2.82 -6.21 17.40
CA THR A 25 -2.08 -6.62 18.59
C THR A 25 -2.20 -5.57 19.71
N GLU A 26 -2.09 -4.29 19.36
CA GLU A 26 -2.19 -3.18 20.31
C GLU A 26 -3.61 -3.01 20.86
N THR A 27 -4.62 -3.11 20.00
CA THR A 27 -6.01 -2.80 20.35
C THR A 27 -6.79 -3.98 20.93
N GLU A 28 -6.49 -5.20 20.50
CA GLU A 28 -7.29 -6.39 20.82
C GLU A 28 -6.45 -7.59 21.28
N GLY A 29 -5.12 -7.48 21.21
CA GLY A 29 -4.16 -8.54 21.58
C GLY A 29 -3.68 -9.40 20.42
N GLU A 30 -2.55 -10.06 20.62
CA GLU A 30 -1.84 -10.83 19.59
C GLU A 30 -2.70 -11.95 18.97
N GLU A 31 -3.48 -12.66 19.79
CA GLU A 31 -4.37 -13.71 19.30
C GLU A 31 -5.43 -13.16 18.35
N ALA A 32 -6.02 -12.01 18.66
CA ALA A 32 -6.99 -11.34 17.80
C ALA A 32 -6.36 -10.89 16.47
N ALA A 33 -5.14 -10.38 16.51
CA ALA A 33 -4.39 -9.99 15.30
C ALA A 33 -4.19 -11.19 14.36
N TRP A 34 -3.74 -12.31 14.86
CA TRP A 34 -3.53 -13.49 14.03
C TRP A 34 -4.84 -14.14 13.58
N ASN A 35 -5.91 -14.09 14.39
CA ASN A 35 -7.25 -14.50 13.97
C ASN A 35 -7.78 -13.63 12.82
N TYR A 36 -7.51 -12.31 12.85
CA TYR A 36 -7.84 -11.43 11.72
C TYR A 36 -7.09 -11.82 10.45
N ILE A 37 -5.77 -12.08 10.53
CA ILE A 37 -4.96 -12.53 9.39
C ILE A 37 -5.42 -13.89 8.85
N ALA A 38 -5.79 -14.81 9.73
CA ALA A 38 -6.37 -16.10 9.34
C ALA A 38 -7.69 -15.90 8.57
N GLY A 39 -8.58 -15.04 9.08
CA GLY A 39 -9.84 -14.69 8.43
C GLY A 39 -9.62 -14.03 7.05
N LEU A 40 -8.66 -13.11 6.95
CA LEU A 40 -8.26 -12.48 5.69
C LEU A 40 -7.79 -13.53 4.68
N SER A 41 -6.88 -14.40 5.09
CA SER A 41 -6.32 -15.46 4.23
C SER A 41 -7.37 -16.49 3.81
N ALA A 42 -8.28 -16.87 4.70
CA ALA A 42 -9.40 -17.76 4.39
C ALA A 42 -10.32 -17.19 3.31
N ASN A 43 -10.55 -15.87 3.33
CA ASN A 43 -11.37 -15.15 2.34
C ASN A 43 -10.60 -14.73 1.08
N THR A 44 -9.29 -14.88 1.05
CA THR A 44 -8.48 -14.61 -0.12
C THR A 44 -8.63 -15.74 -1.15
N LYS A 45 -9.02 -15.36 -2.37
CA LYS A 45 -9.15 -16.25 -3.52
C LYS A 45 -7.80 -16.52 -4.15
N ASN A 46 -7.04 -15.46 -4.44
CA ASN A 46 -5.73 -15.54 -5.08
C ASN A 46 -4.75 -14.50 -4.53
N TYR A 47 -3.48 -14.90 -4.47
CA TYR A 47 -2.33 -14.04 -4.22
C TYR A 47 -1.57 -13.82 -5.53
N TYR A 48 -1.44 -12.58 -5.97
CA TYR A 48 -0.80 -12.24 -7.25
C TYR A 48 0.61 -11.68 -7.03
N ASN A 49 1.59 -12.16 -7.79
CA ASN A 49 2.91 -11.53 -7.84
C ASN A 49 2.95 -10.28 -8.73
N SER A 50 1.86 -9.98 -9.45
CA SER A 50 1.70 -8.82 -10.33
C SER A 50 0.51 -7.96 -9.91
N GLY A 51 0.76 -6.65 -9.68
CA GLY A 51 -0.32 -5.70 -9.39
C GLY A 51 -1.32 -5.59 -10.54
N SER A 52 -0.84 -5.57 -11.79
CA SER A 52 -1.71 -5.48 -12.96
C SER A 52 -2.71 -6.62 -13.05
N MET A 53 -2.29 -7.85 -12.73
CA MET A 53 -3.19 -9.01 -12.72
C MET A 53 -4.23 -8.91 -11.60
N MET A 54 -3.81 -8.44 -10.42
CA MET A 54 -4.70 -8.22 -9.28
C MET A 54 -5.79 -7.19 -9.61
N TYR A 55 -5.43 -6.04 -10.20
CA TYR A 55 -6.41 -5.03 -10.61
C TYR A 55 -7.35 -5.56 -11.70
N GLN A 56 -6.83 -6.32 -12.66
CA GLN A 56 -7.66 -6.95 -13.70
C GLN A 56 -8.66 -7.93 -13.12
N ALA A 57 -8.29 -8.71 -12.10
CA ALA A 57 -9.21 -9.65 -11.45
C ALA A 57 -10.39 -8.92 -10.80
N VAL A 58 -10.15 -7.77 -10.14
CA VAL A 58 -11.24 -6.94 -9.60
C VAL A 58 -12.06 -6.30 -10.73
N GLY A 59 -11.39 -5.71 -11.73
CA GLY A 59 -12.08 -5.05 -12.85
C GLY A 59 -12.91 -6.00 -13.73
N LYS A 60 -12.62 -7.31 -13.72
CA LYS A 60 -13.38 -8.35 -14.43
C LYS A 60 -14.44 -9.04 -13.55
N ASP A 61 -14.65 -8.55 -12.33
CA ASP A 61 -15.58 -9.15 -11.35
C ASP A 61 -15.21 -10.59 -10.95
N GLU A 62 -13.92 -10.94 -11.07
CA GLU A 62 -13.41 -12.22 -10.57
C GLU A 62 -13.21 -12.21 -9.05
N ALA A 63 -13.13 -11.03 -8.47
CA ALA A 63 -13.10 -10.77 -7.04
C ALA A 63 -13.73 -9.40 -6.74
N ALA A 64 -14.33 -9.23 -5.57
CA ALA A 64 -15.01 -8.01 -5.20
C ALA A 64 -14.09 -6.95 -4.58
N ILE A 65 -13.02 -7.38 -3.92
CA ILE A 65 -12.19 -6.49 -3.08
C ILE A 65 -10.71 -6.82 -3.25
N SER A 66 -9.89 -5.78 -3.20
CA SER A 66 -8.44 -5.89 -3.08
C SER A 66 -7.88 -4.84 -2.13
N MET A 67 -6.75 -5.14 -1.49
CA MET A 67 -5.93 -4.13 -0.83
C MET A 67 -4.91 -3.59 -1.82
N ALA A 68 -4.94 -2.30 -2.06
CA ALA A 68 -4.23 -1.68 -3.16
C ALA A 68 -3.62 -0.32 -2.79
N VAL A 69 -2.58 0.07 -3.50
CA VAL A 69 -1.99 1.40 -3.35
C VAL A 69 -2.84 2.40 -4.13
N ILE A 70 -3.21 3.50 -3.49
CA ILE A 70 -4.21 4.45 -3.98
C ILE A 70 -3.88 5.04 -5.36
N ASN A 71 -2.62 5.39 -5.61
CA ASN A 71 -2.21 5.92 -6.92
C ASN A 71 -2.40 4.92 -8.06
N ASP A 72 -2.23 3.62 -7.79
CA ASP A 72 -2.47 2.58 -8.78
C ASP A 72 -3.97 2.36 -9.02
N VAL A 73 -4.81 2.54 -7.98
CA VAL A 73 -6.27 2.49 -8.13
C VAL A 73 -6.71 3.58 -9.08
N PHE A 74 -6.31 4.83 -8.86
CA PHE A 74 -6.67 5.95 -9.74
C PHE A 74 -6.14 5.76 -11.16
N LYS A 75 -4.89 5.34 -11.32
CA LYS A 75 -4.33 5.05 -12.63
C LYS A 75 -5.16 3.98 -13.39
N ASN A 76 -5.52 2.88 -12.72
CA ASN A 76 -6.29 1.83 -13.38
C ASN A 76 -7.74 2.26 -13.66
N ARG A 77 -8.37 3.02 -12.76
CA ARG A 77 -9.71 3.54 -12.95
C ARG A 77 -9.75 4.58 -14.08
N ASP A 78 -8.88 5.59 -14.02
CA ASP A 78 -8.98 6.79 -14.85
C ASP A 78 -8.26 6.63 -16.19
N ASP A 79 -7.03 6.11 -16.21
CA ASP A 79 -6.25 5.93 -17.45
C ASP A 79 -6.66 4.65 -18.20
N ASN A 80 -6.84 3.55 -17.47
CA ASN A 80 -7.16 2.25 -18.06
C ASN A 80 -8.67 1.98 -18.11
N GLN A 81 -9.52 2.90 -17.64
CA GLN A 81 -10.98 2.80 -17.63
C GLN A 81 -11.51 1.51 -17.00
N MET A 82 -10.81 1.03 -15.97
CA MET A 82 -11.25 -0.16 -15.22
C MET A 82 -12.44 0.19 -14.31
N PRO A 83 -13.47 -0.66 -14.22
CA PRO A 83 -14.64 -0.44 -13.36
C PRO A 83 -14.31 -0.79 -11.89
N ILE A 84 -13.38 -0.06 -11.32
CA ILE A 84 -12.94 -0.20 -9.91
C ILE A 84 -13.09 1.13 -9.18
N GLU A 85 -13.27 1.07 -7.86
CA GLU A 85 -13.39 2.26 -7.04
C GLU A 85 -12.59 2.10 -5.74
N MET A 86 -12.15 3.23 -5.19
CA MET A 86 -11.43 3.27 -3.93
C MET A 86 -12.42 3.31 -2.76
N VAL A 87 -12.14 2.52 -1.73
CA VAL A 87 -12.82 2.57 -0.44
C VAL A 87 -11.79 2.74 0.67
N ILE A 88 -11.98 3.76 1.50
CA ILE A 88 -11.18 3.93 2.72
C ILE A 88 -11.90 3.23 3.87
N PRO A 89 -11.24 2.28 4.57
CA PRO A 89 -11.86 1.60 5.71
C PRO A 89 -12.23 2.57 6.83
N ALA A 90 -13.31 2.29 7.55
CA ALA A 90 -13.70 3.11 8.71
C ALA A 90 -12.67 3.08 9.85
N SER A 91 -11.90 1.99 9.96
CA SER A 91 -10.77 1.87 10.91
C SER A 91 -9.56 2.73 10.52
N GLY A 92 -9.51 3.21 9.29
CA GLY A 92 -8.41 4.02 8.75
C GLY A 92 -7.62 3.30 7.66
N ALA A 93 -6.99 4.11 6.81
CA ALA A 93 -6.07 3.64 5.78
C ALA A 93 -4.66 3.44 6.34
N VAL A 94 -3.94 2.44 5.87
CA VAL A 94 -2.51 2.31 6.13
C VAL A 94 -1.77 3.33 5.26
N VAL A 95 -1.08 4.28 5.90
CA VAL A 95 -0.28 5.30 5.22
C VAL A 95 1.19 4.91 5.29
N ILE A 96 1.78 4.68 4.12
CA ILE A 96 3.21 4.36 3.98
C ILE A 96 3.89 5.56 3.34
N THR A 97 4.85 6.15 4.05
CA THR A 97 5.62 7.28 3.54
C THR A 97 6.79 6.78 2.71
N ASP A 98 6.81 7.17 1.43
CA ASP A 98 7.97 6.95 0.57
C ASP A 98 9.09 7.94 0.90
N CYS A 99 10.33 7.48 0.87
CA CYS A 99 11.49 8.28 1.15
C CYS A 99 12.42 8.38 -0.06
N VAL A 100 13.07 9.53 -0.23
CA VAL A 100 14.17 9.72 -1.16
C VAL A 100 15.46 9.96 -0.40
N ALA A 101 16.56 9.32 -0.82
CA ALA A 101 17.86 9.48 -0.18
C ALA A 101 18.99 9.44 -1.20
N ALA A 102 20.05 10.23 -0.95
CA ALA A 102 21.28 10.13 -1.70
C ALA A 102 22.11 8.93 -1.24
N ILE A 103 22.56 8.14 -2.21
CA ILE A 103 23.42 6.98 -1.93
C ILE A 103 24.86 7.48 -1.65
N LYS A 104 25.51 6.93 -0.61
CA LYS A 104 26.92 7.22 -0.33
C LYS A 104 27.78 6.84 -1.55
N ASN A 105 28.67 7.76 -1.95
CA ASN A 105 29.53 7.62 -3.14
C ASN A 105 28.73 7.53 -4.46
N ALA A 106 27.58 8.17 -4.55
CA ALA A 106 26.85 8.29 -5.80
C ALA A 106 27.75 8.87 -6.91
N PRO A 107 27.69 8.36 -8.14
CA PRO A 107 28.55 8.83 -9.24
C PRO A 107 28.25 10.29 -9.63
N HIS A 108 27.04 10.77 -9.34
CA HIS A 108 26.58 12.13 -9.66
C HIS A 108 25.94 12.80 -8.43
N PRO A 109 26.71 13.15 -7.38
CA PRO A 109 26.16 13.63 -6.11
C PRO A 109 25.40 14.96 -6.24
N ASN A 110 25.86 15.87 -7.12
CA ASN A 110 25.19 17.14 -7.34
C ASN A 110 23.82 16.97 -8.04
N ALA A 111 23.73 16.03 -8.98
CA ALA A 111 22.45 15.71 -9.62
C ALA A 111 21.48 15.06 -8.63
N ALA A 112 21.97 14.17 -7.76
CA ALA A 112 21.18 13.57 -6.69
C ALA A 112 20.65 14.63 -5.72
N ALA A 113 21.50 15.58 -5.30
CA ALA A 113 21.09 16.70 -4.44
C ALA A 113 20.03 17.57 -5.11
N ALA A 114 20.24 17.98 -6.36
CA ALA A 114 19.26 18.78 -7.11
C ALA A 114 17.92 18.06 -7.29
N PHE A 115 17.95 16.75 -7.55
CA PHE A 115 16.72 15.95 -7.61
C PHE A 115 15.99 15.90 -6.26
N MET A 116 16.71 15.69 -5.15
CA MET A 116 16.11 15.67 -3.82
C MET A 116 15.51 17.03 -3.45
N GLU A 117 16.19 18.13 -3.78
CA GLU A 117 15.69 19.49 -3.58
C GLU A 117 14.41 19.73 -4.38
N PHE A 118 14.40 19.34 -5.67
CA PHE A 118 13.22 19.47 -6.52
C PHE A 118 12.05 18.64 -6.00
N ILE A 119 12.23 17.35 -5.71
CA ILE A 119 11.14 16.48 -5.26
C ILE A 119 10.58 16.88 -3.89
N GLY A 120 11.40 17.55 -3.05
CA GLY A 120 11.00 18.13 -1.77
C GLY A 120 10.39 19.52 -1.86
N SER A 121 10.42 20.17 -3.02
CA SER A 121 9.82 21.49 -3.22
C SER A 121 8.30 21.45 -3.45
N GLU A 122 7.61 22.58 -3.30
CA GLU A 122 6.18 22.70 -3.61
C GLU A 122 5.88 22.29 -5.06
N ASP A 123 6.69 22.74 -6.03
CA ASP A 123 6.52 22.39 -7.45
C ASP A 123 6.68 20.87 -7.68
N GLY A 124 7.70 20.24 -7.09
CA GLY A 124 7.93 18.80 -7.20
C GLY A 124 6.83 17.99 -6.55
N GLN A 125 6.36 18.41 -5.37
CA GLN A 125 5.25 17.76 -4.67
C GLN A 125 3.93 17.94 -5.43
N LEU A 126 3.65 19.11 -5.97
CA LEU A 126 2.46 19.36 -6.79
C LEU A 126 2.48 18.52 -8.08
N LEU A 127 3.64 18.42 -8.72
CA LEU A 127 3.82 17.56 -9.89
C LEU A 127 3.50 16.10 -9.56
N THR A 128 4.02 15.58 -8.46
CA THR A 128 3.77 14.18 -8.05
C THR A 128 2.33 13.95 -7.63
N ALA A 129 1.70 14.94 -7.00
CA ALA A 129 0.28 14.86 -6.62
C ALA A 129 -0.63 14.83 -7.86
N THR A 130 -0.41 15.74 -8.81
CA THR A 130 -1.29 15.90 -9.98
C THR A 130 -1.07 14.86 -11.07
N GLN A 131 0.18 14.41 -11.29
CA GLN A 131 0.51 13.47 -12.37
C GLN A 131 0.55 12.01 -11.92
N PHE A 132 0.79 11.75 -10.64
CA PHE A 132 1.01 10.39 -10.13
C PHE A 132 0.11 10.03 -8.96
N ASN A 133 -0.84 10.90 -8.57
CA ASN A 133 -1.74 10.68 -7.43
C ASN A 133 -0.99 10.35 -6.13
N ARG A 134 0.17 11.00 -5.90
CA ARG A 134 0.95 10.87 -4.66
C ARG A 134 0.56 11.95 -3.67
N MET A 135 0.11 11.55 -2.48
CA MET A 135 -0.24 12.49 -1.42
C MET A 135 0.99 13.32 -1.04
N PRO A 136 0.92 14.67 -1.11
CA PRO A 136 2.05 15.51 -0.76
C PRO A 136 2.26 15.54 0.76
N VAL A 137 3.51 15.79 1.18
CA VAL A 137 3.85 16.05 2.59
C VAL A 137 3.80 17.54 2.94
N ILE A 138 3.70 18.40 1.93
CA ILE A 138 3.60 19.85 2.08
C ILE A 138 2.12 20.25 2.06
N THR A 139 1.60 20.71 3.20
CA THR A 139 0.17 21.00 3.35
C THR A 139 -0.27 22.31 2.64
N SER A 140 0.66 23.25 2.41
CA SER A 140 0.35 24.54 1.74
C SER A 140 -0.19 24.38 0.31
N ILE A 141 0.16 23.27 -0.38
CA ILE A 141 -0.26 23.03 -1.76
C ILE A 141 -1.53 22.17 -1.88
N LEU A 142 -2.13 21.75 -0.77
CA LEU A 142 -3.29 20.84 -0.82
C LEU A 142 -4.46 21.40 -1.61
N ALA A 143 -4.66 22.71 -1.60
CA ALA A 143 -5.72 23.37 -2.35
C ALA A 143 -5.60 23.21 -3.89
N ASP A 144 -4.37 23.00 -4.38
CA ASP A 144 -4.05 22.82 -5.80
C ASP A 144 -3.95 21.35 -6.20
N CYS A 145 -4.08 20.43 -5.24
CA CYS A 145 -4.01 19.00 -5.45
C CYS A 145 -5.39 18.41 -5.87
N PRO A 146 -5.42 17.18 -6.41
CA PRO A 146 -6.67 16.48 -6.70
C PRO A 146 -7.66 16.47 -5.53
N ALA A 147 -8.95 16.60 -5.81
CA ALA A 147 -10.00 16.79 -4.80
C ALA A 147 -10.02 15.71 -3.69
N TRP A 148 -9.67 14.47 -4.02
CA TRP A 148 -9.61 13.39 -3.04
C TRP A 148 -8.53 13.61 -1.95
N MET A 149 -7.44 14.34 -2.28
CA MET A 149 -6.37 14.68 -1.34
C MET A 149 -6.77 15.80 -0.36
N GLN A 150 -7.79 16.57 -0.72
CA GLN A 150 -8.33 17.66 0.10
C GLN A 150 -9.37 17.17 1.12
N THR A 151 -9.75 15.90 1.03
CA THR A 151 -10.73 15.29 1.95
C THR A 151 -9.99 14.61 3.09
N GLU A 152 -10.38 14.92 4.33
CA GLU A 152 -9.88 14.20 5.49
C GLU A 152 -10.34 12.74 5.46
N PHE A 153 -9.44 11.83 5.80
CA PHE A 153 -9.74 10.41 5.97
C PHE A 153 -9.03 9.87 7.21
N SER A 154 -9.61 8.85 7.80
CA SER A 154 -9.00 8.18 8.94
C SER A 154 -7.73 7.45 8.52
N VAL A 155 -6.67 7.60 9.32
CA VAL A 155 -5.42 6.87 9.18
C VAL A 155 -5.34 5.83 10.28
N LEU A 156 -4.91 4.62 9.93
CA LEU A 156 -4.67 3.57 10.90
C LEU A 156 -3.49 3.99 11.80
N ASP A 157 -3.75 4.08 13.09
CA ASP A 157 -2.72 4.45 14.07
C ASP A 157 -1.81 3.26 14.33
N VAL A 158 -0.55 3.37 13.89
CA VAL A 158 0.45 2.29 13.96
C VAL A 158 1.80 2.81 14.43
N ASP A 159 2.51 2.02 15.23
CA ASP A 159 3.90 2.28 15.62
C ASP A 159 4.87 1.66 14.62
N TRP A 160 5.46 2.52 13.78
CA TRP A 160 6.44 2.11 12.78
C TRP A 160 7.73 1.56 13.37
N SER A 161 8.08 1.90 14.64
CA SER A 161 9.24 1.33 15.32
C SER A 161 9.01 -0.14 15.63
N VAL A 162 7.84 -0.45 16.20
CA VAL A 162 7.42 -1.83 16.48
C VAL A 162 7.29 -2.64 15.18
N ILE A 163 6.72 -2.04 14.13
CA ILE A 163 6.63 -2.68 12.82
C ILE A 163 8.04 -2.99 12.28
N SER A 164 8.96 -2.04 12.33
CA SER A 164 10.33 -2.21 11.83
C SER A 164 11.07 -3.36 12.52
N GLU A 165 10.89 -3.52 13.81
CA GLU A 165 11.52 -4.58 14.62
C GLU A 165 10.95 -5.97 14.31
N ASN A 166 9.64 -6.06 14.06
CA ASN A 166 8.92 -7.34 13.99
C ASN A 166 8.52 -7.76 12.57
N LYS A 167 8.54 -6.85 11.60
CA LYS A 167 8.02 -7.07 10.24
C LYS A 167 8.53 -8.35 9.60
N THR A 168 9.82 -8.63 9.70
CA THR A 168 10.42 -9.82 9.05
C THR A 168 9.81 -11.11 9.62
N THR A 169 9.71 -11.20 10.95
CA THR A 169 9.13 -12.37 11.62
C THR A 169 7.63 -12.50 11.30
N TRP A 170 6.89 -11.39 11.38
CA TRP A 170 5.46 -11.41 11.08
C TRP A 170 5.15 -11.80 9.63
N LEU A 171 5.93 -11.29 8.67
CA LEU A 171 5.73 -11.66 7.27
C LEU A 171 6.13 -13.10 6.98
N GLN A 172 7.16 -13.63 7.65
CA GLN A 172 7.51 -15.05 7.55
C GLN A 172 6.38 -15.93 8.10
N THR A 173 5.84 -15.61 9.27
CA THR A 173 4.69 -16.32 9.85
C THR A 173 3.46 -16.23 8.93
N TRP A 174 3.16 -15.04 8.39
CA TRP A 174 2.06 -14.88 7.43
C TRP A 174 2.25 -15.77 6.20
N GLU A 175 3.45 -15.79 5.62
CA GLU A 175 3.78 -16.59 4.43
C GLU A 175 3.67 -18.09 4.69
N THR A 176 4.22 -18.57 5.83
CA THR A 176 4.31 -20.01 6.10
C THR A 176 3.01 -20.61 6.64
N ASP A 177 2.28 -19.86 7.48
CA ASP A 177 1.18 -20.41 8.25
C ASP A 177 -0.20 -20.01 7.71
N TYR A 178 -0.27 -18.91 6.94
CA TYR A 178 -1.56 -18.35 6.49
C TYR A 178 -1.72 -18.27 4.97
N ILE A 179 -0.64 -18.14 4.19
CA ILE A 179 -0.76 -18.14 2.73
C ILE A 179 -0.86 -19.57 2.22
N ASP A 180 -1.97 -19.87 1.55
CA ASP A 180 -2.11 -21.11 0.80
C ASP A 180 -1.37 -20.97 -0.55
N ALA A 181 -0.25 -21.68 -0.68
CA ALA A 181 0.59 -21.62 -1.86
C ALA A 181 -0.16 -22.04 -3.16
N SER A 182 -1.21 -22.85 -3.04
CA SER A 182 -2.04 -23.25 -4.20
C SER A 182 -2.86 -22.08 -4.79
N LYS A 183 -3.05 -21.00 -4.00
CA LYS A 183 -3.74 -19.77 -4.42
C LYS A 183 -2.80 -18.72 -5.01
N THR A 184 -1.50 -18.98 -5.09
CA THR A 184 -0.52 -18.04 -5.65
C THR A 184 -0.52 -18.11 -7.17
N VAL A 185 -0.70 -16.94 -7.80
CA VAL A 185 -0.72 -16.77 -9.25
C VAL A 185 0.50 -15.96 -9.68
N ALA A 186 1.43 -16.61 -10.36
CA ALA A 186 2.61 -15.98 -10.94
C ALA A 186 2.29 -15.43 -12.34
N LYS A 187 2.95 -14.31 -12.69
CA LYS A 187 2.99 -13.85 -14.08
C LYS A 187 3.94 -14.78 -14.83
N GLU A 188 3.46 -15.38 -15.92
CA GLU A 188 4.27 -16.10 -16.88
C GLU A 188 5.25 -15.19 -17.63
#